data_faa042addd074e58211f55307c225192
#
_entry.id   faa042addd074e58211f55307c225192
#
_cell.length_a   1.000
_cell.length_b   1.000
_cell.length_c   1.000
_cell.angle_alpha   90.00
_cell.angle_beta   90.00
_cell.angle_gamma   90.00
#
_symmetry.space_group_name_H-M   'P 1'
#
loop_
_entity.id
_entity.type
_entity.pdbx_description
1 polymer ?
#
loop_
_entity_poly.entity_id
_entity_poly.type
_entity_poly.pdbx_seq_one_letter_code
_entity_poly.pdbx_strand_id
1 'polypeptide(L)'
;MNNFYFIGVDVSKKKLDFCVMFEDKVIHEEVVANQQDSVQALITQLKKDYGIDNTQMLICAERTGQYTYPLMCACEIDNCNLWLEDPANIKYSSGVQRGKNDKVDAKRIAIYAARFKDKVQYYKRPDKEIEQLKQLEAERSLYVVDLAKYKAQLEDQKEYMPEKLYNDKAVRLKNLIEGLEEVIGSIKNEMRKIIEI
;
A
#
# COMPACT_ATOMS: atom_id res chain seq x y z
N MET A 1 29.15 5.06 19.60
CA MET A 1 27.94 5.56 18.90
C MET A 1 27.41 4.39 18.09
N ASN A 2 26.13 4.02 18.29
CA ASN A 2 25.59 2.93 17.47
C ASN A 2 25.43 3.46 16.05
N ASN A 3 26.22 2.93 15.13
CA ASN A 3 26.11 3.19 13.70
C ASN A 3 24.76 2.67 13.21
N PHE A 4 23.81 3.56 12.90
CA PHE A 4 22.47 3.20 12.51
C PHE A 4 22.13 3.80 11.14
N TYR A 5 21.63 2.96 10.26
CA TYR A 5 21.32 3.29 8.87
C TYR A 5 19.82 3.50 8.69
N PHE A 6 19.43 4.61 8.07
CA PHE A 6 18.06 4.92 7.74
C PHE A 6 17.84 4.78 6.24
N ILE A 7 16.96 3.90 5.85
CA ILE A 7 16.66 3.58 4.46
C ILE A 7 15.25 4.08 4.16
N GLY A 8 15.14 5.15 3.37
CA GLY A 8 13.87 5.64 2.86
C GLY A 8 13.53 4.98 1.54
N VAL A 9 12.28 4.58 1.39
CA VAL A 9 11.79 3.92 0.18
C VAL A 9 10.54 4.64 -0.32
N ASP A 10 10.65 5.24 -1.52
CA ASP A 10 9.50 5.71 -2.26
C ASP A 10 8.92 4.57 -3.10
N VAL A 11 7.62 4.30 -2.90
CA VAL A 11 6.96 3.11 -3.45
C VAL A 11 6.06 3.51 -4.61
N SER A 12 6.36 2.99 -5.80
CA SER A 12 5.49 3.13 -6.96
C SER A 12 5.09 1.76 -7.55
N LYS A 13 4.14 1.76 -8.47
CA LYS A 13 3.61 0.52 -9.07
C LYS A 13 4.69 -0.37 -9.69
N LYS A 14 5.70 0.21 -10.36
CA LYS A 14 6.68 -0.55 -11.16
C LYS A 14 8.07 -0.58 -10.54
N LYS A 15 8.39 0.36 -9.69
CA LYS A 15 9.74 0.54 -9.13
C LYS A 15 9.67 1.04 -7.69
N LEU A 16 10.75 0.81 -6.97
CA LEU A 16 11.03 1.36 -5.66
C LEU A 16 12.31 2.18 -5.76
N ASP A 17 12.26 3.43 -5.28
CA ASP A 17 13.43 4.29 -5.17
C ASP A 17 13.94 4.23 -3.72
N PHE A 18 15.19 3.81 -3.55
CA PHE A 18 15.85 3.66 -2.25
C PHE A 18 16.84 4.79 -2.00
N CYS A 19 16.85 5.31 -0.79
CA CYS A 19 17.86 6.24 -0.30
C CYS A 19 18.38 5.77 1.06
N VAL A 20 19.67 5.48 1.15
CA VAL A 20 20.33 5.05 2.39
C VAL A 20 21.05 6.25 3.00
N MET A 21 20.77 6.53 4.26
CA MET A 21 21.41 7.58 5.04
C MET A 21 22.17 7.01 6.22
N PHE A 22 23.35 7.56 6.45
CA PHE A 22 24.20 7.30 7.60
C PHE A 22 24.80 8.63 8.09
N GLU A 23 24.76 8.91 9.39
CA GLU A 23 25.27 10.16 10.00
C GLU A 23 24.79 11.42 9.24
N ASP A 24 23.49 11.52 8.97
CA ASP A 24 22.83 12.61 8.24
C ASP A 24 23.29 12.81 6.77
N LYS A 25 24.07 11.88 6.23
CA LYS A 25 24.53 11.91 4.84
C LYS A 25 23.89 10.81 4.02
N VAL A 26 23.51 11.14 2.80
CA VAL A 26 23.14 10.11 1.80
C VAL A 26 24.42 9.40 1.35
N ILE A 27 24.44 8.08 1.52
CA ILE A 27 25.60 7.24 1.16
C ILE A 27 25.29 6.31 -0.01
N HIS A 28 24.02 6.06 -0.31
CA HIS A 28 23.60 5.19 -1.41
C HIS A 28 22.21 5.59 -1.90
N GLU A 29 22.03 5.55 -3.22
CA GLU A 29 20.71 5.70 -3.87
C GLU A 29 20.60 4.65 -4.96
N GLU A 30 19.50 3.91 -4.99
CA GLU A 30 19.26 2.90 -6.00
C GLU A 30 17.78 2.75 -6.33
N VAL A 31 17.50 2.33 -7.56
CA VAL A 31 16.14 2.08 -8.06
C VAL A 31 16.05 0.62 -8.48
N VAL A 32 15.10 -0.10 -7.90
CA VAL A 32 14.85 -1.50 -8.22
C VAL A 32 13.42 -1.71 -8.73
N ALA A 33 13.17 -2.81 -9.42
CA ALA A 33 11.81 -3.20 -9.77
C ALA A 33 10.99 -3.46 -8.50
N ASN A 34 9.71 -3.10 -8.51
CA ASN A 34 8.80 -3.39 -7.40
C ASN A 34 8.42 -4.87 -7.39
N GLN A 35 9.41 -5.72 -7.08
CA GLN A 35 9.32 -7.16 -6.99
C GLN A 35 10.11 -7.63 -5.76
N GLN A 36 9.58 -8.64 -5.07
CA GLN A 36 10.16 -9.15 -3.84
C GLN A 36 11.64 -9.52 -3.99
N ASP A 37 11.99 -10.29 -5.03
CA ASP A 37 13.37 -10.77 -5.26
C ASP A 37 14.35 -9.61 -5.50
N SER A 38 13.91 -8.56 -6.22
CA SER A 38 14.73 -7.38 -6.48
C SER A 38 15.02 -6.59 -5.18
N VAL A 39 14.04 -6.50 -4.29
CA VAL A 39 14.19 -5.85 -2.99
C VAL A 39 15.12 -6.66 -2.08
N GLN A 40 14.97 -8.00 -2.03
CA GLN A 40 15.83 -8.89 -1.25
C GLN A 40 17.29 -8.84 -1.73
N ALA A 41 17.50 -8.83 -3.05
CA ALA A 41 18.84 -8.70 -3.63
C ALA A 41 19.51 -7.40 -3.17
N LEU A 42 18.79 -6.26 -3.25
CA LEU A 42 19.32 -4.98 -2.79
C LEU A 42 19.60 -4.96 -1.28
N ILE A 43 18.69 -5.46 -0.44
CA ILE A 43 18.90 -5.54 1.01
C ILE A 43 20.15 -6.38 1.33
N THR A 44 20.30 -7.51 0.67
CA THR A 44 21.47 -8.41 0.83
C THR A 44 22.76 -7.71 0.41
N GLN A 45 22.74 -6.98 -0.71
CA GLN A 45 23.87 -6.20 -1.18
C GLN A 45 24.25 -5.09 -0.19
N LEU A 46 23.29 -4.30 0.29
CA LEU A 46 23.52 -3.24 1.27
C LEU A 46 24.15 -3.79 2.57
N LYS A 47 23.64 -4.92 3.07
CA LYS A 47 24.22 -5.58 4.25
C LYS A 47 25.67 -5.96 4.04
N LYS A 48 26.01 -6.50 2.87
CA LYS A 48 27.38 -6.90 2.51
C LYS A 48 28.29 -5.69 2.34
N ASP A 49 27.87 -4.69 1.58
CA ASP A 49 28.70 -3.54 1.18
C ASP A 49 29.04 -2.63 2.37
N TYR A 50 28.10 -2.49 3.32
CA TYR A 50 28.28 -1.65 4.50
C TYR A 50 28.59 -2.43 5.78
N GLY A 51 28.63 -3.77 5.73
CA GLY A 51 28.90 -4.62 6.89
C GLY A 51 27.87 -4.48 8.01
N ILE A 52 26.58 -4.29 7.66
CA ILE A 52 25.49 -4.02 8.59
C ILE A 52 24.55 -5.23 8.73
N ASP A 53 23.95 -5.34 9.90
CA ASP A 53 22.90 -6.30 10.19
C ASP A 53 21.53 -5.63 10.37
N ASN A 54 20.50 -6.44 10.62
CA ASN A 54 19.12 -5.95 10.78
C ASN A 54 18.93 -5.03 11.98
N THR A 55 19.77 -5.14 13.02
CA THR A 55 19.66 -4.32 14.23
C THR A 55 20.20 -2.91 14.02
N GLN A 56 20.99 -2.72 12.95
CA GLN A 56 21.66 -1.47 12.61
C GLN A 56 20.93 -0.70 11.50
N MET A 57 19.79 -1.19 11.01
CA MET A 57 19.07 -0.55 9.92
C MET A 57 17.57 -0.44 10.19
N LEU A 58 16.97 0.63 9.69
CA LEU A 58 15.54 0.86 9.65
C LEU A 58 15.13 1.20 8.22
N ILE A 59 14.27 0.40 7.65
CA ILE A 59 13.63 0.66 6.37
C ILE A 59 12.31 1.38 6.65
N CYS A 60 12.12 2.57 6.07
CA CYS A 60 10.91 3.36 6.20
C CYS A 60 10.31 3.59 4.81
N ALA A 61 9.01 3.39 4.67
CA ALA A 61 8.27 3.64 3.44
C ALA A 61 6.90 4.25 3.74
N GLU A 62 6.34 4.96 2.75
CA GLU A 62 4.95 5.38 2.81
C GLU A 62 4.02 4.19 2.62
N ARG A 63 2.91 4.17 3.37
CA ARG A 63 1.86 3.16 3.22
C ARG A 63 1.02 3.45 1.97
N THR A 64 1.43 2.94 0.82
CA THR A 64 0.80 3.15 -0.50
C THR A 64 -0.09 1.98 -0.95
N GLY A 65 -0.79 1.34 -0.02
CA GLY A 65 -1.72 0.25 -0.29
C GLY A 65 -1.01 -1.00 -0.85
N GLN A 66 -1.57 -1.57 -1.91
CA GLN A 66 -1.10 -2.84 -2.49
C GLN A 66 0.33 -2.81 -3.04
N TYR A 67 0.85 -1.65 -3.41
CA TYR A 67 2.19 -1.53 -3.99
C TYR A 67 3.32 -1.70 -2.96
N THR A 68 3.04 -1.59 -1.67
CA THR A 68 4.00 -1.90 -0.59
C THR A 68 4.18 -3.39 -0.35
N TYR A 69 3.33 -4.25 -0.90
CA TYR A 69 3.32 -5.68 -0.61
C TYR A 69 4.67 -6.38 -0.91
N PRO A 70 5.33 -6.18 -2.08
CA PRO A 70 6.64 -6.79 -2.34
C PRO A 70 7.73 -6.38 -1.34
N LEU A 71 7.75 -5.10 -0.93
CA LEU A 71 8.67 -4.60 0.10
C LEU A 71 8.42 -5.28 1.45
N MET A 72 7.14 -5.39 1.85
CA MET A 72 6.74 -6.05 3.10
C MET A 72 7.20 -7.51 3.13
N CYS A 73 6.96 -8.27 2.04
CA CYS A 73 7.37 -9.66 1.95
C CYS A 73 8.90 -9.82 2.01
N ALA A 74 9.65 -8.96 1.30
CA ALA A 74 11.11 -8.99 1.34
C ALA A 74 11.64 -8.71 2.75
N CYS A 75 11.11 -7.67 3.42
CA CYS A 75 11.52 -7.33 4.78
C CYS A 75 11.16 -8.41 5.81
N GLU A 76 10.03 -9.10 5.63
CA GLU A 76 9.62 -10.20 6.50
C GLU A 76 10.58 -11.40 6.39
N ILE A 77 10.93 -11.82 5.17
CA ILE A 77 11.85 -12.94 4.92
C ILE A 77 13.23 -12.64 5.50
N ASP A 78 13.73 -11.41 5.32
CA ASP A 78 15.05 -11.00 5.77
C ASP A 78 15.05 -10.52 7.23
N ASN A 79 13.91 -10.57 7.94
CA ASN A 79 13.72 -10.05 9.30
C ASN A 79 14.19 -8.61 9.47
N CYS A 80 13.93 -7.75 8.48
CA CYS A 80 14.31 -6.35 8.53
C CYS A 80 13.36 -5.52 9.39
N ASN A 81 13.88 -4.51 10.03
CA ASN A 81 13.10 -3.49 10.72
C ASN A 81 12.40 -2.62 9.67
N LEU A 82 11.11 -2.82 9.46
CA LEU A 82 10.29 -2.04 8.53
C LEU A 82 9.34 -1.13 9.30
N TRP A 83 9.28 0.14 8.90
CA TRP A 83 8.30 1.12 9.36
C TRP A 83 7.46 1.62 8.18
N LEU A 84 6.17 1.30 8.18
CA LEU A 84 5.22 1.82 7.21
C LEU A 84 4.48 3.01 7.81
N GLU A 85 4.79 4.21 7.33
CA GLU A 85 4.27 5.46 7.84
C GLU A 85 3.13 6.00 6.99
N ASP A 86 2.24 6.79 7.59
CA ASP A 86 1.23 7.53 6.88
C ASP A 86 1.86 8.61 5.99
N PRO A 87 1.52 8.68 4.69
CA PRO A 87 2.03 9.72 3.79
C PRO A 87 1.83 11.15 4.29
N ALA A 88 0.73 11.40 5.03
CA ALA A 88 0.46 12.71 5.60
C ALA A 88 1.52 13.11 6.65
N ASN A 89 1.94 12.19 7.51
CA ASN A 89 2.96 12.45 8.53
C ASN A 89 4.30 12.81 7.91
N ILE A 90 4.74 12.05 6.90
CA ILE A 90 5.99 12.33 6.16
C ILE A 90 5.91 13.70 5.47
N LYS A 91 4.81 13.97 4.78
CA LYS A 91 4.58 15.23 4.06
C LYS A 91 4.60 16.44 5.00
N TYR A 92 3.86 16.39 6.11
CA TYR A 92 3.78 17.52 7.03
C TYR A 92 5.07 17.76 7.82
N SER A 93 5.86 16.70 8.06
CA SER A 93 7.16 16.85 8.75
C SER A 93 8.21 17.64 7.97
N SER A 94 8.06 17.68 6.65
CA SER A 94 9.04 18.29 5.73
C SER A 94 8.75 19.75 5.38
N GLY A 95 7.62 20.31 5.84
CA GLY A 95 7.17 21.65 5.46
C GLY A 95 6.74 21.74 3.99
N VAL A 96 6.45 22.99 3.52
CA VAL A 96 6.05 23.24 2.13
C VAL A 96 7.27 23.14 1.22
N GLN A 97 7.36 22.06 0.45
CA GLN A 97 8.43 21.89 -0.55
C GLN A 97 7.88 22.01 -1.97
N ARG A 98 8.60 22.77 -2.81
CA ARG A 98 8.33 22.90 -4.24
C ARG A 98 9.22 21.90 -5.00
N GLY A 99 8.58 21.02 -5.79
CA GLY A 99 9.26 20.06 -6.69
C GLY A 99 8.96 18.60 -6.32
N LYS A 100 8.41 17.84 -7.27
CA LYS A 100 8.24 16.38 -7.20
C LYS A 100 9.37 15.71 -7.99
N ASN A 101 10.14 14.87 -7.31
CA ASN A 101 11.07 13.94 -7.94
C ASN A 101 11.20 12.73 -7.00
N ASP A 102 11.01 11.54 -7.52
CA ASP A 102 10.96 10.27 -6.76
C ASP A 102 12.22 10.06 -5.88
N LYS A 103 13.42 10.45 -6.38
CA LYS A 103 14.67 10.43 -5.58
C LYS A 103 14.62 11.37 -4.38
N VAL A 104 14.00 12.55 -4.55
CA VAL A 104 13.80 13.50 -3.45
C VAL A 104 12.82 12.96 -2.43
N ASP A 105 11.84 12.17 -2.87
CA ASP A 105 10.84 11.58 -1.99
C ASP A 105 11.44 10.44 -1.15
N ALA A 106 12.23 9.53 -1.73
CA ALA A 106 12.95 8.51 -0.97
C ALA A 106 13.92 9.11 0.08
N LYS A 107 14.67 10.15 -0.30
CA LYS A 107 15.53 10.88 0.64
C LYS A 107 14.73 11.55 1.78
N ARG A 108 13.56 12.12 1.47
CA ARG A 108 12.66 12.73 2.46
C ARG A 108 12.18 11.70 3.47
N ILE A 109 11.83 10.50 3.01
CA ILE A 109 11.42 9.38 3.86
C ILE A 109 12.58 8.95 4.77
N ALA A 110 13.81 8.86 4.25
CA ALA A 110 14.99 8.53 5.06
C ALA A 110 15.27 9.59 6.15
N ILE A 111 15.18 10.88 5.80
CA ILE A 111 15.32 12.00 6.76
C ILE A 111 14.22 11.94 7.82
N TYR A 112 12.98 11.62 7.42
CA TYR A 112 11.86 11.43 8.34
C TYR A 112 12.18 10.32 9.36
N ALA A 113 12.60 9.16 8.88
CA ALA A 113 12.94 8.02 9.72
C ALA A 113 14.07 8.35 10.72
N ALA A 114 15.11 9.08 10.27
CA ALA A 114 16.20 9.51 11.14
C ALA A 114 15.73 10.49 12.23
N ARG A 115 14.88 11.47 11.85
CA ARG A 115 14.40 12.51 12.77
C ARG A 115 13.41 11.99 13.82
N PHE A 116 12.57 11.04 13.45
CA PHE A 116 11.49 10.51 14.28
C PHE A 116 11.73 9.06 14.73
N LYS A 117 12.99 8.66 14.84
CA LYS A 117 13.38 7.30 15.28
C LYS A 117 12.82 6.89 16.63
N ASP A 118 12.51 7.85 17.49
CA ASP A 118 11.86 7.65 18.79
C ASP A 118 10.37 7.29 18.69
N LYS A 119 9.75 7.51 17.54
CA LYS A 119 8.33 7.22 17.26
C LYS A 119 8.13 6.00 16.36
N VAL A 120 9.16 5.24 16.07
CA VAL A 120 9.10 4.08 15.18
C VAL A 120 8.04 3.08 15.63
N GLN A 121 7.16 2.73 14.72
CA GLN A 121 6.23 1.63 14.85
C GLN A 121 6.62 0.54 13.85
N TYR A 122 7.32 -0.47 14.34
CA TYR A 122 7.73 -1.59 13.50
C TYR A 122 6.51 -2.27 12.90
N TYR A 123 6.52 -2.40 11.59
CA TYR A 123 5.50 -3.15 10.88
C TYR A 123 5.53 -4.62 11.32
N LYS A 124 4.36 -5.10 11.72
CA LYS A 124 4.10 -6.52 11.93
C LYS A 124 3.01 -6.93 10.97
N ARG A 125 3.26 -7.99 10.23
CA ARG A 125 2.22 -8.53 9.37
C ARG A 125 1.04 -8.97 10.22
N PRO A 126 -0.18 -8.58 9.87
CA PRO A 126 -1.37 -9.09 10.53
C PRO A 126 -1.46 -10.62 10.37
N ASP A 127 -2.21 -11.26 11.25
CA ASP A 127 -2.55 -12.66 11.07
C ASP A 127 -3.20 -12.86 9.71
N LYS A 128 -2.96 -14.04 9.11
CA LYS A 128 -3.39 -14.36 7.74
C LYS A 128 -4.89 -14.15 7.54
N GLU A 129 -5.67 -14.49 8.54
CA GLU A 129 -7.12 -14.33 8.58
C GLU A 129 -7.51 -12.85 8.53
N ILE A 130 -6.81 -12.00 9.28
CA ILE A 130 -7.04 -10.54 9.29
C ILE A 130 -6.68 -9.93 7.94
N GLU A 131 -5.60 -10.39 7.32
CA GLU A 131 -5.19 -9.91 5.99
C GLU A 131 -6.23 -10.31 4.94
N GLN A 132 -6.71 -11.53 4.96
CA GLN A 132 -7.75 -12.04 4.06
C GLN A 132 -9.07 -11.27 4.25
N LEU A 133 -9.51 -11.05 5.48
CA LEU A 133 -10.70 -10.26 5.78
C LEU A 133 -10.59 -8.82 5.25
N LYS A 134 -9.42 -8.17 5.36
CA LYS A 134 -9.20 -6.84 4.80
C LYS A 134 -9.31 -6.80 3.28
N GLN A 135 -8.80 -7.82 2.60
CA GLN A 135 -8.91 -7.92 1.13
C GLN A 135 -10.36 -8.11 0.69
N LEU A 136 -11.07 -9.04 1.32
CA LEU A 136 -12.50 -9.30 1.05
C LEU A 136 -13.36 -8.06 1.34
N GLU A 137 -13.09 -7.33 2.42
CA GLU A 137 -13.83 -6.10 2.73
C GLU A 137 -13.55 -4.98 1.72
N ALA A 138 -12.31 -4.82 1.26
CA ALA A 138 -11.98 -3.85 0.23
C ALA A 138 -12.71 -4.17 -1.10
N GLU A 139 -12.73 -5.45 -1.49
CA GLU A 139 -13.45 -5.92 -2.67
C GLU A 139 -14.97 -5.72 -2.52
N ARG A 140 -15.54 -6.12 -1.39
CA ARG A 140 -16.95 -5.91 -1.08
C ARG A 140 -17.35 -4.44 -1.16
N SER A 141 -16.52 -3.56 -0.59
CA SER A 141 -16.78 -2.12 -0.59
C SER A 141 -16.83 -1.54 -2.00
N LEU A 142 -15.95 -1.98 -2.89
CA LEU A 142 -15.96 -1.59 -4.31
C LEU A 142 -17.31 -1.96 -4.96
N TYR A 143 -17.76 -3.20 -4.81
CA TYR A 143 -19.01 -3.67 -5.41
C TYR A 143 -20.26 -3.02 -4.80
N VAL A 144 -20.25 -2.69 -3.50
CA VAL A 144 -21.36 -1.97 -2.85
C VAL A 144 -21.52 -0.56 -3.43
N VAL A 145 -20.41 0.15 -3.71
CA VAL A 145 -20.46 1.46 -4.35
C VAL A 145 -21.03 1.37 -5.78
N ASP A 146 -20.60 0.39 -6.57
CA ASP A 146 -21.11 0.20 -7.92
C ASP A 146 -22.59 -0.23 -7.92
N LEU A 147 -23.00 -1.09 -6.98
CA LEU A 147 -24.39 -1.49 -6.79
C LEU A 147 -25.29 -0.27 -6.51
N ALA A 148 -24.87 0.60 -5.57
CA ALA A 148 -25.61 1.82 -5.25
C ALA A 148 -25.74 2.75 -6.47
N LYS A 149 -24.66 2.91 -7.24
CA LYS A 149 -24.66 3.69 -8.47
C LYS A 149 -25.63 3.16 -9.53
N TYR A 150 -25.66 1.84 -9.75
CA TYR A 150 -26.57 1.25 -10.76
C TYR A 150 -28.03 1.28 -10.30
N LYS A 151 -28.32 1.11 -9.00
CA LYS A 151 -29.66 1.28 -8.43
C LYS A 151 -30.15 2.71 -8.60
N ALA A 152 -29.33 3.72 -8.30
CA ALA A 152 -29.67 5.11 -8.53
C ALA A 152 -29.97 5.40 -10.01
N GLN A 153 -29.14 4.90 -10.94
CA GLN A 153 -29.42 5.08 -12.37
C GLN A 153 -30.71 4.43 -12.84
N LEU A 154 -31.12 3.33 -12.23
CA LEU A 154 -32.38 2.65 -12.55
C LEU A 154 -33.60 3.49 -12.15
N GLU A 155 -33.51 4.20 -11.02
CA GLU A 155 -34.57 5.05 -10.51
C GLU A 155 -34.64 6.41 -11.21
N ASP A 156 -33.51 7.13 -11.26
CA ASP A 156 -33.46 8.52 -11.73
C ASP A 156 -33.79 8.69 -13.22
N GLN A 157 -33.49 7.68 -14.05
CA GLN A 157 -33.59 7.85 -15.50
C GLN A 157 -34.97 7.51 -16.08
N LYS A 158 -35.87 6.96 -15.30
CA LYS A 158 -37.21 6.54 -15.75
C LYS A 158 -38.01 7.68 -16.35
N GLU A 159 -37.88 8.88 -15.78
CA GLU A 159 -38.66 10.04 -16.18
C GLU A 159 -37.99 10.90 -17.27
N TYR A 160 -36.72 10.65 -17.56
CA TYR A 160 -35.89 11.53 -18.42
C TYR A 160 -35.46 10.91 -19.75
N MET A 161 -36.05 9.76 -20.12
CA MET A 161 -35.76 9.15 -21.42
C MET A 161 -36.98 8.45 -22.03
N PRO A 162 -37.01 8.24 -23.38
CA PRO A 162 -38.07 7.51 -24.04
C PRO A 162 -38.25 6.12 -23.44
N GLU A 163 -39.50 5.74 -23.18
CA GLU A 163 -39.86 4.49 -22.48
C GLU A 163 -39.18 3.23 -23.05
N LYS A 164 -39.15 3.08 -24.38
CA LYS A 164 -38.47 1.95 -25.02
C LYS A 164 -36.99 1.87 -24.68
N LEU A 165 -36.27 3.01 -24.74
CA LEU A 165 -34.85 3.08 -24.43
C LEU A 165 -34.60 2.82 -22.96
N TYR A 166 -35.47 3.32 -22.08
CA TYR A 166 -35.41 3.04 -20.66
C TYR A 166 -35.59 1.54 -20.39
N ASN A 167 -36.59 0.90 -20.96
CA ASN A 167 -36.88 -0.51 -20.73
C ASN A 167 -35.70 -1.41 -21.14
N ASP A 168 -35.11 -1.18 -22.32
CA ASP A 168 -33.93 -1.92 -22.78
C ASP A 168 -32.72 -1.70 -21.86
N LYS A 169 -32.53 -0.48 -21.34
CA LYS A 169 -31.47 -0.16 -20.39
C LYS A 169 -31.74 -0.79 -19.02
N ALA A 170 -33.00 -0.72 -18.55
CA ALA A 170 -33.41 -1.24 -17.26
C ALA A 170 -33.17 -2.75 -17.15
N VAL A 171 -33.40 -3.53 -18.22
CA VAL A 171 -33.09 -4.97 -18.24
C VAL A 171 -31.60 -5.20 -18.03
N ARG A 172 -30.72 -4.47 -18.74
CA ARG A 172 -29.28 -4.61 -18.57
C ARG A 172 -28.81 -4.20 -17.19
N LEU A 173 -29.35 -3.11 -16.62
CA LEU A 173 -29.02 -2.65 -15.27
C LEU A 173 -29.46 -3.65 -14.21
N LYS A 174 -30.66 -4.24 -14.34
CA LYS A 174 -31.15 -5.27 -13.40
C LYS A 174 -30.22 -6.49 -13.36
N ASN A 175 -29.81 -6.99 -14.53
CA ASN A 175 -28.89 -8.13 -14.60
C ASN A 175 -27.54 -7.81 -13.92
N LEU A 176 -27.01 -6.57 -14.08
CA LEU A 176 -25.79 -6.15 -13.40
C LEU A 176 -26.00 -6.05 -11.88
N ILE A 177 -27.14 -5.51 -11.44
CA ILE A 177 -27.50 -5.40 -10.02
C ILE A 177 -27.59 -6.79 -9.38
N GLU A 178 -28.31 -7.74 -10.01
CA GLU A 178 -28.43 -9.12 -9.54
C GLU A 178 -27.06 -9.79 -9.41
N GLY A 179 -26.22 -9.70 -10.44
CA GLY A 179 -24.85 -10.26 -10.39
C GLY A 179 -23.98 -9.64 -9.28
N LEU A 180 -24.07 -8.33 -9.05
CA LEU A 180 -23.36 -7.67 -7.94
C LEU A 180 -23.88 -8.11 -6.58
N GLU A 181 -25.20 -8.28 -6.41
CA GLU A 181 -25.81 -8.75 -5.16
C GLU A 181 -25.37 -10.19 -4.84
N GLU A 182 -25.29 -11.07 -5.84
CA GLU A 182 -24.80 -12.44 -5.69
C GLU A 182 -23.32 -12.46 -5.25
N VAL A 183 -22.46 -11.70 -5.92
CA VAL A 183 -21.02 -11.62 -5.59
C VAL A 183 -20.82 -11.05 -4.19
N ILE A 184 -21.53 -9.97 -3.83
CA ILE A 184 -21.47 -9.38 -2.48
C ILE A 184 -21.94 -10.41 -1.43
N GLY A 185 -22.97 -11.19 -1.73
CA GLY A 185 -23.45 -12.28 -0.88
C GLY A 185 -22.40 -13.37 -0.67
N SER A 186 -21.72 -13.78 -1.73
CA SER A 186 -20.62 -14.75 -1.69
C SER A 186 -19.47 -14.28 -0.80
N ILE A 187 -19.00 -13.04 -1.01
CA ILE A 187 -17.92 -12.44 -0.20
C ILE A 187 -18.30 -12.40 1.28
N LYS A 188 -19.53 -11.99 1.61
CA LYS A 188 -20.00 -11.97 3.01
C LYS A 188 -19.98 -13.37 3.64
N ASN A 189 -20.34 -14.41 2.89
CA ASN A 189 -20.30 -15.78 3.38
C ASN A 189 -18.86 -16.27 3.59
N GLU A 190 -17.93 -15.89 2.71
CA GLU A 190 -16.50 -16.19 2.87
C GLU A 190 -15.93 -15.51 4.12
N MET A 191 -16.23 -14.23 4.33
CA MET A 191 -15.81 -13.50 5.53
C MET A 191 -16.33 -14.15 6.82
N ARG A 192 -17.60 -14.59 6.83
CA ARG A 192 -18.17 -15.31 8.00
C ARG A 192 -17.40 -16.57 8.33
N LYS A 193 -17.06 -17.38 7.32
CA LYS A 193 -16.28 -18.62 7.53
C LYS A 193 -14.91 -18.35 8.15
N ILE A 194 -14.28 -17.21 7.82
CA ILE A 194 -12.99 -16.85 8.41
C ILE A 194 -13.14 -16.41 9.87
N ILE A 195 -14.27 -15.77 10.23
CA ILE A 195 -14.52 -15.28 11.61
C ILE A 195 -14.94 -16.43 12.54
N GLU A 196 -15.54 -17.50 12.01
CA GLU A 196 -16.04 -18.65 12.78
C GLU A 196 -14.94 -19.69 13.09
N ILE A 197 -13.70 -19.49 12.63
CA ILE A 197 -12.52 -20.32 12.95
C ILE A 197 -11.88 -19.85 14.24
#